data_d074877e5bd4547918063b1bc82dd93a
#
_entry.id   d074877e5bd4547918063b1bc82dd93a
#
_cell.length_a   1.000
_cell.length_b   1.000
_cell.length_c   1.000
_cell.angle_alpha   90.00
_cell.angle_beta   90.00
_cell.angle_gamma   90.00
#
_symmetry.space_group_name_H-M   'P 1'
#
loop_
_entity.id
_entity.type
_entity.pdbx_description
1 polymer ?
#
loop_
_entity_poly.entity_id
_entity_poly.type
_entity_poly.pdbx_seq_one_letter_code
_entity_poly.pdbx_strand_id
1 'polypeptide(L)'
;MTLDSDPEHDEARDVSRDVPDFDSRRLGRRRLALGALGASLGSGLALLCQTEPALALVDEANATRVFETASRSVVSLAVYDPNGANGGYTPRGTGVVWAAFEQGGFVVTSFHVVKDFVPGSPSKESDDKKNRDASQRRLRVNVPAEKTNGADPRNATWYDAVVVGTQRASDIAVLRLISPAGDVEGDVDVEKSVSRPAALQLGSSGSLRVGQSAYVVGAGDVKGADSLKGAYSPQTTMSAGVISGLRRSVPSKNGTTIRNVLQTDAEIPESSAGAALVDSNGRLIGVAVTTYGNTVSPGLGFAVPVDDLLKIVPALITLHQIS
;
A
#
# COMPACT_ATOMS: atom_id res chain seq x y z
N MET A 1 60.79 5.70 -36.60
CA MET A 1 60.04 4.69 -37.36
C MET A 1 58.59 5.01 -37.12
N THR A 2 58.06 5.77 -38.04
CA THR A 2 56.72 6.34 -38.12
C THR A 2 55.74 5.31 -38.61
N LEU A 3 54.54 5.22 -38.03
CA LEU A 3 53.34 4.72 -38.68
C LEU A 3 52.14 5.41 -38.06
N ASP A 4 51.61 6.25 -38.82
CA ASP A 4 50.28 6.71 -39.16
C ASP A 4 49.12 5.95 -38.53
N SER A 5 48.20 6.69 -37.96
CA SER A 5 46.86 6.28 -37.59
C SER A 5 45.86 7.25 -38.21
N ASP A 6 45.11 6.79 -39.21
CA ASP A 6 43.96 7.45 -39.79
C ASP A 6 42.76 7.44 -38.80
N PRO A 7 41.95 8.48 -38.77
CA PRO A 7 40.66 8.49 -38.06
C PRO A 7 39.52 8.10 -39.00
N GLU A 8 38.82 7.03 -38.71
CA GLU A 8 37.54 6.70 -39.34
C GLU A 8 36.43 7.63 -38.87
N HIS A 9 35.82 8.28 -39.83
CA HIS A 9 34.58 9.07 -39.74
C HIS A 9 33.41 8.12 -39.46
N ASP A 10 32.75 8.31 -38.31
CA ASP A 10 31.48 7.69 -38.00
C ASP A 10 30.36 8.66 -38.44
N GLU A 11 29.71 8.32 -39.56
CA GLU A 11 28.56 9.03 -40.11
C GLU A 11 27.33 8.73 -39.24
N ALA A 12 26.95 9.68 -38.40
CA ALA A 12 25.63 9.69 -37.74
C ALA A 12 24.54 9.87 -38.81
N ARG A 13 23.86 8.77 -39.16
CA ARG A 13 22.66 8.81 -40.01
C ARG A 13 21.51 9.47 -39.27
N ASP A 14 21.16 10.63 -39.71
CA ASP A 14 19.94 11.37 -39.40
C ASP A 14 18.70 10.57 -39.87
N VAL A 15 17.95 10.00 -38.89
CA VAL A 15 16.67 9.31 -39.10
C VAL A 15 15.53 10.25 -38.70
N SER A 16 15.50 11.41 -39.33
CA SER A 16 14.37 12.34 -39.23
C SER A 16 13.67 12.49 -40.59
N ARG A 17 12.97 11.44 -41.03
CA ARG A 17 12.01 11.57 -42.16
C ARG A 17 10.98 10.46 -42.06
N ASP A 18 9.72 10.94 -42.11
CA ASP A 18 8.46 10.25 -42.32
C ASP A 18 7.56 10.10 -41.12
N VAL A 19 7.13 11.25 -40.57
CA VAL A 19 5.84 11.33 -39.89
C VAL A 19 4.84 11.87 -40.95
N PRO A 20 3.82 11.11 -41.38
CA PRO A 20 2.81 11.61 -42.28
C PRO A 20 2.00 12.72 -41.61
N ASP A 21 1.96 13.86 -42.26
CA ASP A 21 1.15 15.03 -41.89
C ASP A 21 -0.33 14.66 -41.91
N PHE A 22 -0.98 14.66 -40.74
CA PHE A 22 -2.40 14.35 -40.60
C PHE A 22 -3.21 15.61 -40.93
N ASP A 23 -3.62 15.74 -42.20
CA ASP A 23 -4.44 16.84 -42.70
C ASP A 23 -5.83 16.84 -41.99
N SER A 24 -5.97 17.76 -41.04
CA SER A 24 -7.19 17.98 -40.23
C SER A 24 -8.36 18.61 -41.02
N ARG A 25 -8.26 18.75 -42.37
CA ARG A 25 -9.24 19.48 -43.18
C ARG A 25 -10.29 18.62 -43.87
N ARG A 26 -10.36 17.31 -43.63
CA ARG A 26 -11.35 16.42 -44.25
C ARG A 26 -12.47 15.91 -43.36
N LEU A 27 -12.91 16.66 -42.39
CA LEU A 27 -14.19 16.40 -41.74
C LEU A 27 -15.28 17.23 -42.44
N GLY A 28 -15.79 16.69 -43.53
CA GLY A 28 -16.87 17.25 -44.27
C GLY A 28 -18.11 17.42 -43.41
N ARG A 29 -18.55 18.68 -43.27
CA ARG A 29 -19.83 19.07 -42.71
C ARG A 29 -20.96 18.45 -43.53
N ARG A 30 -21.50 17.30 -43.14
CA ARG A 30 -22.82 16.87 -43.64
C ARG A 30 -23.87 17.73 -42.93
N ARG A 31 -24.28 18.81 -43.60
CA ARG A 31 -25.49 19.55 -43.25
C ARG A 31 -26.67 18.64 -43.57
N LEU A 32 -27.35 18.14 -42.57
CA LEU A 32 -28.69 17.59 -42.68
C LEU A 32 -29.65 18.77 -42.89
N ALA A 33 -30.19 18.88 -44.10
CA ALA A 33 -31.28 19.79 -44.39
C ALA A 33 -32.54 19.29 -43.70
N LEU A 34 -33.01 20.01 -42.68
CA LEU A 34 -34.34 19.81 -42.12
C LEU A 34 -35.32 20.60 -42.98
N GLY A 35 -36.12 19.85 -43.77
CA GLY A 35 -37.28 20.40 -44.42
C GLY A 35 -38.36 20.75 -43.40
N ALA A 36 -38.82 21.98 -43.50
CA ALA A 36 -39.98 22.47 -42.73
C ALA A 36 -41.24 21.91 -43.33
N LEU A 37 -42.07 21.20 -42.55
CA LEU A 37 -43.51 20.99 -42.82
C LEU A 37 -44.21 20.59 -41.53
N GLY A 38 -45.23 21.37 -41.13
CA GLY A 38 -46.36 20.86 -40.36
C GLY A 38 -46.41 21.22 -38.88
N ALA A 39 -47.02 22.37 -38.56
CA ALA A 39 -47.58 22.62 -37.22
C ALA A 39 -48.81 21.76 -37.02
N SER A 40 -48.87 20.95 -35.94
CA SER A 40 -50.10 20.69 -35.15
C SER A 40 -49.80 20.00 -33.84
N LEU A 41 -50.19 20.63 -32.74
CA LEU A 41 -50.77 20.17 -31.48
C LEU A 41 -50.31 18.79 -30.96
N GLY A 42 -49.60 18.80 -29.84
CA GLY A 42 -49.46 17.58 -29.04
C GLY A 42 -48.40 17.75 -27.94
N SER A 43 -48.89 18.03 -26.78
CA SER A 43 -48.36 17.75 -25.44
C SER A 43 -46.98 17.15 -25.33
N GLY A 44 -46.08 17.91 -24.73
CA GLY A 44 -44.94 17.53 -23.92
C GLY A 44 -44.43 16.09 -23.86
N LEU A 45 -43.49 15.78 -24.66
CA LEU A 45 -42.48 14.80 -24.29
C LEU A 45 -41.11 15.49 -24.48
N ALA A 46 -40.76 16.35 -23.53
CA ALA A 46 -39.36 16.68 -23.32
C ALA A 46 -38.68 15.37 -22.96
N LEU A 47 -38.12 14.71 -23.98
CA LEU A 47 -37.14 13.65 -23.79
C LEU A 47 -35.97 14.32 -23.08
N LEU A 48 -36.01 14.34 -21.74
CA LEU A 48 -34.85 14.60 -20.90
C LEU A 48 -33.85 13.52 -21.32
N CYS A 49 -32.97 13.88 -22.23
CA CYS A 49 -31.72 13.19 -22.42
C CYS A 49 -30.99 13.33 -21.08
N GLN A 50 -31.35 12.47 -20.14
CA GLN A 50 -30.53 12.24 -18.96
C GLN A 50 -29.25 11.67 -19.53
N THR A 51 -28.27 12.54 -19.77
CA THR A 51 -26.88 12.12 -19.92
C THR A 51 -26.55 11.48 -18.56
N GLU A 52 -26.69 10.16 -18.50
CA GLU A 52 -26.08 9.42 -17.40
C GLU A 52 -24.65 9.93 -17.28
N PRO A 53 -24.26 10.45 -16.10
CA PRO A 53 -22.89 10.87 -15.92
C PRO A 53 -22.02 9.68 -16.29
N ALA A 54 -21.06 9.88 -17.18
CA ALA A 54 -20.09 8.85 -17.50
C ALA A 54 -19.56 8.32 -16.16
N LEU A 55 -19.89 7.07 -15.84
CA LEU A 55 -19.49 6.45 -14.59
C LEU A 55 -17.98 6.53 -14.56
N ALA A 56 -17.44 7.39 -13.70
CA ALA A 56 -16.01 7.41 -13.45
C ALA A 56 -15.63 6.00 -13.02
N LEU A 57 -14.49 5.51 -13.50
CA LEU A 57 -13.96 4.18 -13.19
C LEU A 57 -13.89 3.95 -11.65
N VAL A 58 -13.81 5.04 -10.90
CA VAL A 58 -13.83 5.07 -9.44
C VAL A 58 -14.98 6.00 -9.01
N ASP A 59 -15.94 5.45 -8.26
CA ASP A 59 -16.94 6.24 -7.57
C ASP A 59 -16.28 6.97 -6.40
N GLU A 60 -16.19 8.30 -6.49
CA GLU A 60 -15.53 9.16 -5.52
C GLU A 60 -16.12 8.99 -4.10
N ALA A 61 -17.43 8.96 -3.98
CA ALA A 61 -18.10 8.80 -2.69
C ALA A 61 -17.77 7.43 -2.06
N ASN A 62 -17.73 6.39 -2.88
CA ASN A 62 -17.35 5.06 -2.44
C ASN A 62 -15.86 5.00 -2.05
N ALA A 63 -14.97 5.58 -2.85
CA ALA A 63 -13.54 5.61 -2.58
C ALA A 63 -13.24 6.32 -1.26
N THR A 64 -13.85 7.48 -1.02
CA THR A 64 -13.72 8.23 0.24
C THR A 64 -14.19 7.40 1.43
N ARG A 65 -15.35 6.74 1.34
CA ARG A 65 -15.89 5.88 2.39
C ARG A 65 -14.97 4.68 2.67
N VAL A 66 -14.43 4.04 1.63
CA VAL A 66 -13.49 2.94 1.76
C VAL A 66 -12.23 3.40 2.48
N PHE A 67 -11.68 4.55 2.10
CA PHE A 67 -10.51 5.13 2.75
C PHE A 67 -10.76 5.43 4.23
N GLU A 68 -11.86 6.09 4.56
CA GLU A 68 -12.22 6.41 5.95
C GLU A 68 -12.39 5.17 6.82
N THR A 69 -12.93 4.09 6.24
CA THR A 69 -13.12 2.83 6.94
C THR A 69 -11.79 2.10 7.16
N ALA A 70 -11.01 1.92 6.10
CA ALA A 70 -9.82 1.08 6.12
C ALA A 70 -8.60 1.77 6.77
N SER A 71 -8.47 3.10 6.63
CA SER A 71 -7.31 3.85 7.13
C SER A 71 -7.11 3.74 8.65
N ARG A 72 -8.19 3.49 9.41
CA ARG A 72 -8.14 3.31 10.88
C ARG A 72 -7.45 2.02 11.31
N SER A 73 -7.41 1.05 10.42
CA SER A 73 -6.87 -0.29 10.68
C SER A 73 -5.53 -0.52 9.98
N VAL A 74 -5.04 0.48 9.26
CA VAL A 74 -3.74 0.43 8.58
C VAL A 74 -2.72 1.20 9.39
N VAL A 75 -1.61 0.56 9.68
CA VAL A 75 -0.57 1.06 10.57
C VAL A 75 0.77 1.16 9.85
N SER A 76 1.61 2.11 10.24
CA SER A 76 2.97 2.22 9.73
C SER A 76 3.94 1.48 10.63
N LEU A 77 4.91 0.81 10.02
CA LEU A 77 6.00 0.13 10.70
C LEU A 77 7.30 0.91 10.54
N ALA A 78 8.01 1.09 11.63
CA ALA A 78 9.32 1.70 11.64
C ALA A 78 10.27 0.99 12.61
N VAL A 79 11.56 1.13 12.35
CA VAL A 79 12.60 0.78 13.31
C VAL A 79 12.93 2.05 14.09
N TYR A 80 12.82 1.96 15.40
CA TYR A 80 13.31 3.00 16.30
C TYR A 80 14.75 2.71 16.73
N ASP A 81 15.62 3.67 16.55
CA ASP A 81 17.02 3.66 16.97
C ASP A 81 17.28 4.98 17.72
N PRO A 82 17.47 4.97 19.03
CA PRO A 82 17.64 6.20 19.82
C PRO A 82 18.83 7.06 19.37
N ASN A 83 19.81 6.45 18.70
CA ASN A 83 20.98 7.15 18.15
C ASN A 83 20.83 7.48 16.65
N GLY A 84 19.66 7.22 16.08
CA GLY A 84 19.37 7.42 14.67
C GLY A 84 19.07 8.87 14.31
N ALA A 85 19.20 9.21 13.02
CA ALA A 85 18.72 10.47 12.47
C ALA A 85 17.16 10.51 12.46
N ASN A 86 16.57 11.68 12.19
CA ASN A 86 15.11 11.86 12.04
C ASN A 86 14.31 11.44 13.29
N GLY A 87 14.76 11.80 14.48
CA GLY A 87 14.09 11.41 15.73
C GLY A 87 14.18 9.91 16.02
N GLY A 88 15.12 9.21 15.38
CA GLY A 88 15.36 7.78 15.60
C GLY A 88 14.47 6.84 14.79
N TYR A 89 13.52 7.31 14.01
CA TYR A 89 12.61 6.47 13.24
C TYR A 89 13.08 6.24 11.80
N THR A 90 13.15 4.98 11.40
CA THR A 90 13.40 4.56 10.02
C THR A 90 12.19 3.80 9.49
N PRO A 91 11.48 4.33 8.48
CA PRO A 91 10.33 3.67 7.87
C PRO A 91 10.69 2.28 7.32
N ARG A 92 9.78 1.32 7.45
CA ARG A 92 9.97 -0.05 6.96
C ARG A 92 8.86 -0.54 6.05
N GLY A 93 7.63 -0.22 6.36
CA GLY A 93 6.48 -0.68 5.61
C GLY A 93 5.17 -0.41 6.31
N THR A 94 4.18 -1.17 5.91
CA THR A 94 2.80 -1.07 6.37
C THR A 94 2.37 -2.36 7.06
N GLY A 95 1.38 -2.26 7.93
CA GLY A 95 0.70 -3.40 8.50
C GLY A 95 -0.80 -3.17 8.58
N VAL A 96 -1.54 -4.26 8.77
CA VAL A 96 -2.99 -4.26 8.93
C VAL A 96 -3.33 -4.82 10.31
N VAL A 97 -4.13 -4.10 11.09
CA VAL A 97 -4.61 -4.59 12.38
C VAL A 97 -5.56 -5.75 12.14
N TRP A 98 -5.13 -6.94 12.52
CA TRP A 98 -5.90 -8.18 12.37
C TRP A 98 -6.89 -8.41 13.51
N ALA A 99 -6.45 -8.16 14.72
CA ALA A 99 -7.25 -8.24 15.93
C ALA A 99 -6.81 -7.18 16.93
N ALA A 100 -7.76 -6.63 17.66
CA ALA A 100 -7.54 -5.58 18.65
C ALA A 100 -8.13 -5.99 20.00
N PHE A 101 -7.45 -5.62 21.09
CA PHE A 101 -7.92 -5.78 22.47
C PHE A 101 -7.51 -4.55 23.28
N GLU A 102 -7.95 -4.45 24.53
CA GLU A 102 -7.82 -3.22 25.33
C GLU A 102 -6.40 -2.64 25.39
N GLN A 103 -5.38 -3.50 25.45
CA GLN A 103 -3.99 -3.07 25.62
C GLN A 103 -3.09 -3.46 24.44
N GLY A 104 -3.62 -3.53 23.22
CA GLY A 104 -2.81 -3.85 22.06
C GLY A 104 -3.57 -4.54 20.94
N GLY A 105 -2.86 -5.39 20.21
CA GLY A 105 -3.45 -6.08 19.05
C GLY A 105 -2.45 -6.97 18.34
N PHE A 106 -2.95 -7.66 17.33
CA PHE A 106 -2.14 -8.34 16.33
C PHE A 106 -2.17 -7.57 15.03
N VAL A 107 -0.99 -7.42 14.42
CA VAL A 107 -0.81 -6.76 13.13
C VAL A 107 -0.22 -7.76 12.15
N VAL A 108 -0.78 -7.82 10.95
CA VAL A 108 -0.26 -8.61 9.83
C VAL A 108 0.53 -7.70 8.92
N THR A 109 1.70 -8.14 8.50
CA THR A 109 2.57 -7.42 7.55
C THR A 109 3.34 -8.39 6.69
N SER A 110 4.15 -7.87 5.75
CA SER A 110 5.08 -8.71 4.96
C SER A 110 6.29 -9.14 5.80
N PHE A 111 6.70 -10.40 5.66
CA PHE A 111 7.86 -10.95 6.37
C PHE A 111 9.15 -10.16 6.10
N HIS A 112 9.40 -9.79 4.84
CA HIS A 112 10.65 -9.10 4.47
C HIS A 112 10.80 -7.72 5.14
N VAL A 113 9.70 -7.09 5.58
CA VAL A 113 9.67 -5.81 6.32
C VAL A 113 10.29 -5.97 7.71
N VAL A 114 10.07 -7.12 8.35
CA VAL A 114 10.42 -7.38 9.76
C VAL A 114 11.46 -8.48 9.94
N LYS A 115 12.06 -8.97 8.85
CA LYS A 115 13.00 -10.10 8.86
C LYS A 115 14.18 -9.93 9.84
N ASP A 116 14.63 -8.69 10.04
CA ASP A 116 15.76 -8.35 10.91
C ASP A 116 15.39 -8.47 12.41
N PHE A 117 14.11 -8.60 12.73
CA PHE A 117 13.57 -8.71 14.09
C PHE A 117 13.07 -10.13 14.44
N VAL A 118 13.26 -11.08 13.52
CA VAL A 118 12.87 -12.47 13.76
C VAL A 118 13.96 -13.16 14.59
N PRO A 119 13.63 -13.78 15.74
CA PRO A 119 14.59 -14.51 16.56
C PRO A 119 15.34 -15.57 15.72
N GLY A 120 16.67 -15.61 15.81
CA GLY A 120 17.51 -16.56 15.06
C GLY A 120 17.69 -16.22 13.58
N SER A 121 17.23 -15.08 13.10
CA SER A 121 17.59 -14.57 11.78
C SER A 121 19.08 -14.19 11.79
N PRO A 122 19.89 -14.62 10.80
CA PRO A 122 21.26 -14.17 10.72
C PRO A 122 21.23 -12.66 10.49
N SER A 123 21.54 -11.88 11.54
CA SER A 123 21.94 -10.50 11.36
C SER A 123 23.09 -10.56 10.36
N LYS A 124 23.04 -9.77 9.29
CA LYS A 124 24.23 -9.58 8.45
C LYS A 124 25.30 -9.02 9.38
N GLU A 125 26.14 -9.91 9.88
CA GLU A 125 27.47 -9.55 10.41
C GLU A 125 28.26 -8.93 9.26
N SER A 126 27.98 -7.65 9.00
CA SER A 126 28.94 -6.81 8.32
C SER A 126 29.89 -6.31 9.42
N ASP A 127 31.14 -6.79 9.37
CA ASP A 127 32.26 -6.22 10.09
C ASP A 127 32.06 -4.72 10.21
N ASP A 128 31.78 -4.24 11.42
CA ASP A 128 32.36 -3.02 11.93
C ASP A 128 31.70 -2.58 13.23
N LYS A 129 32.43 -1.82 14.00
CA LYS A 129 32.15 -1.20 15.29
C LYS A 129 30.77 -0.51 15.49
N LYS A 130 29.89 -0.50 14.48
CA LYS A 130 28.50 -0.04 14.52
C LYS A 130 27.52 -0.99 15.19
N ASN A 131 27.93 -2.24 15.50
CA ASN A 131 27.01 -3.30 15.92
C ASN A 131 26.76 -3.33 17.43
N ARG A 132 27.35 -2.44 18.22
CA ARG A 132 27.07 -2.35 19.66
C ARG A 132 25.71 -1.75 19.98
N ASP A 133 25.09 -1.05 19.03
CA ASP A 133 23.78 -0.38 19.17
C ASP A 133 22.60 -1.18 18.64
N ALA A 134 22.82 -2.33 17.98
CA ALA A 134 21.73 -3.13 17.41
C ALA A 134 20.76 -3.67 18.49
N SER A 135 21.23 -3.83 19.72
CA SER A 135 20.40 -4.27 20.86
C SER A 135 19.39 -3.22 21.33
N GLN A 136 19.57 -1.96 20.95
CA GLN A 136 18.68 -0.86 21.32
C GLN A 136 17.62 -0.60 20.25
N ARG A 137 17.73 -1.22 19.07
CA ARG A 137 16.75 -1.07 18.01
C ARG A 137 15.45 -1.79 18.34
N ARG A 138 14.34 -1.10 18.19
CA ARG A 138 13.00 -1.62 18.46
C ARG A 138 12.15 -1.53 17.22
N LEU A 139 11.33 -2.55 16.99
CA LEU A 139 10.27 -2.49 16.01
C LEU A 139 9.10 -1.73 16.63
N ARG A 140 8.69 -0.64 16.01
CA ARG A 140 7.57 0.17 16.44
C ARG A 140 6.50 0.25 15.37
N VAL A 141 5.26 0.33 15.84
CA VAL A 141 4.06 0.43 15.03
C VAL A 141 3.33 1.71 15.40
N ASN A 142 3.08 2.56 14.40
CA ASN A 142 2.30 3.77 14.55
C ASN A 142 0.83 3.46 14.29
N VAL A 143 0.02 3.59 15.33
CA VAL A 143 -1.44 3.40 15.26
C VAL A 143 -2.10 4.76 15.08
N PRO A 144 -2.84 4.98 13.97
CA PRO A 144 -3.47 6.25 13.71
C PRO A 144 -4.51 6.59 14.79
N ALA A 145 -4.64 7.90 15.08
CA ALA A 145 -5.64 8.38 16.00
C ALA A 145 -7.05 8.04 15.52
N GLU A 146 -7.94 7.70 16.46
CA GLU A 146 -9.35 7.57 16.15
C GLU A 146 -9.87 8.96 15.73
N LYS A 147 -10.47 9.07 14.54
CA LYS A 147 -11.06 10.31 14.06
C LYS A 147 -12.33 10.62 14.87
N THR A 148 -12.15 11.11 16.08
CA THR A 148 -13.16 11.95 16.71
C THR A 148 -13.04 13.31 16.04
N ASN A 149 -14.16 13.94 15.67
CA ASN A 149 -14.25 15.20 14.94
C ASN A 149 -13.13 16.18 15.32
N GLY A 150 -12.14 16.37 14.42
CA GLY A 150 -11.00 17.26 14.65
C GLY A 150 -9.72 16.61 15.19
N ALA A 151 -9.62 15.28 15.27
CA ALA A 151 -8.37 14.62 15.69
C ALA A 151 -7.23 14.91 14.69
N ASP A 152 -6.19 15.53 15.22
CA ASP A 152 -4.95 15.79 14.50
C ASP A 152 -4.27 14.47 14.14
N PRO A 153 -3.88 14.23 12.89
CA PRO A 153 -3.09 13.06 12.52
C PRO A 153 -1.79 12.89 13.34
N ARG A 154 -1.33 13.96 13.98
CA ARG A 154 -0.20 13.98 14.89
C ARG A 154 -0.44 13.26 16.22
N ASN A 155 -1.68 12.93 16.55
CA ASN A 155 -2.05 12.23 17.79
C ASN A 155 -1.99 10.69 17.64
N ALA A 156 -1.32 10.18 16.61
CA ALA A 156 -1.07 8.75 16.46
C ALA A 156 -0.16 8.23 17.57
N THR A 157 -0.44 7.02 18.04
CA THR A 157 0.32 6.40 19.13
C THR A 157 1.32 5.40 18.59
N TRP A 158 2.56 5.51 19.03
CA TRP A 158 3.57 4.49 18.78
C TRP A 158 3.46 3.35 19.79
N TYR A 159 3.48 2.12 19.28
CA TYR A 159 3.53 0.90 20.08
C TYR A 159 4.85 0.18 19.83
N ASP A 160 5.49 -0.33 20.89
CA ASP A 160 6.52 -1.33 20.73
C ASP A 160 5.88 -2.65 20.27
N ALA A 161 6.53 -3.35 19.34
CA ALA A 161 6.00 -4.56 18.74
C ALA A 161 7.04 -5.69 18.71
N VAL A 162 6.57 -6.92 18.84
CA VAL A 162 7.37 -8.13 18.68
C VAL A 162 6.84 -9.00 17.57
N VAL A 163 7.74 -9.72 16.90
CA VAL A 163 7.36 -10.71 15.89
C VAL A 163 6.88 -11.96 16.60
N VAL A 164 5.60 -12.29 16.43
CA VAL A 164 4.95 -13.47 16.98
C VAL A 164 5.24 -14.71 16.14
N GLY A 165 5.20 -14.55 14.82
CA GLY A 165 5.46 -15.65 13.92
C GLY A 165 5.59 -15.19 12.47
N THR A 166 6.18 -16.05 11.66
CA THR A 166 6.43 -15.76 10.24
C THR A 166 6.15 -16.96 9.36
N GLN A 167 5.62 -16.71 8.18
CA GLN A 167 5.52 -17.69 7.11
C GLN A 167 6.24 -17.18 5.85
N ARG A 168 7.50 -17.60 5.70
CA ARG A 168 8.37 -17.15 4.60
C ARG A 168 7.83 -17.49 3.21
N ALA A 169 7.16 -18.63 3.08
CA ALA A 169 6.62 -19.09 1.79
C ALA A 169 5.54 -18.16 1.23
N SER A 170 4.81 -17.45 2.10
CA SER A 170 3.77 -16.47 1.71
C SER A 170 4.21 -15.02 1.96
N ASP A 171 5.44 -14.81 2.43
CA ASP A 171 5.96 -13.49 2.82
C ASP A 171 5.10 -12.78 3.87
N ILE A 172 4.55 -13.53 4.84
CA ILE A 172 3.69 -13.01 5.91
C ILE A 172 4.38 -13.08 7.26
N ALA A 173 4.18 -12.04 8.06
CA ALA A 173 4.55 -11.98 9.47
C ALA A 173 3.40 -11.46 10.32
N VAL A 174 3.33 -11.93 11.56
CA VAL A 174 2.39 -11.45 12.57
C VAL A 174 3.18 -10.79 13.69
N LEU A 175 2.74 -9.59 14.05
CA LEU A 175 3.29 -8.81 15.16
C LEU A 175 2.27 -8.75 16.29
N ARG A 176 2.76 -8.71 17.51
CA ARG A 176 1.98 -8.35 18.71
C ARG A 176 2.41 -6.96 19.17
N LEU A 177 1.45 -6.07 19.34
CA LEU A 177 1.63 -4.79 20.01
C LEU A 177 1.71 -5.04 21.51
N ILE A 178 2.75 -4.51 22.18
CA ILE A 178 3.00 -4.77 23.59
C ILE A 178 2.43 -3.65 24.46
N SER A 179 2.90 -2.43 24.23
CA SER A 179 2.52 -1.26 25.02
C SER A 179 2.74 0.00 24.21
N PRO A 180 2.03 1.09 24.51
CA PRO A 180 2.38 2.39 23.97
C PRO A 180 3.83 2.71 24.33
N ALA A 181 4.61 3.18 23.34
CA ALA A 181 5.99 3.54 23.53
C ALA A 181 6.07 4.81 24.41
N GLY A 182 6.61 4.66 25.58
CA GLY A 182 6.68 5.72 26.59
C GLY A 182 7.83 6.70 26.34
N ASP A 183 7.85 7.40 25.20
CA ASP A 183 8.82 8.48 24.94
C ASP A 183 8.21 9.87 25.22
N VAL A 184 7.12 9.95 25.95
CA VAL A 184 6.54 11.24 26.38
C VAL A 184 7.10 11.55 27.76
N GLU A 185 8.29 12.18 27.81
CA GLU A 185 8.69 12.95 28.97
C GLU A 185 7.74 14.15 29.12
N GLY A 186 6.76 14.00 29.96
CA GLY A 186 5.80 15.07 30.28
C GLY A 186 4.57 14.44 30.90
N ASP A 187 4.19 14.98 32.04
CA ASP A 187 3.04 14.65 32.89
C ASP A 187 1.71 14.91 32.16
N VAL A 188 1.51 14.21 31.03
CA VAL A 188 0.26 14.23 30.28
C VAL A 188 -0.51 13.00 30.69
N ASP A 189 -1.77 13.13 31.07
CA ASP A 189 -2.71 12.05 31.31
C ASP A 189 -2.70 11.04 30.14
N VAL A 190 -1.75 10.09 30.18
CA VAL A 190 -1.44 9.12 29.10
C VAL A 190 -2.68 8.26 28.80
N GLU A 191 -3.57 8.08 29.77
CA GLU A 191 -4.77 7.25 29.61
C GLU A 191 -5.82 7.82 28.65
N LYS A 192 -5.84 9.14 28.42
CA LYS A 192 -6.87 9.79 27.60
C LYS A 192 -6.51 10.00 26.13
N SER A 193 -5.25 9.86 25.75
CA SER A 193 -4.79 10.18 24.39
C SER A 193 -4.22 8.99 23.60
N VAL A 194 -4.24 7.77 24.15
CA VAL A 194 -3.71 6.59 23.48
C VAL A 194 -4.67 6.13 22.38
N SER A 195 -4.22 6.19 21.14
CA SER A 195 -4.97 5.65 20.00
C SER A 195 -5.03 4.14 20.09
N ARG A 196 -6.24 3.59 20.15
CA ARG A 196 -6.43 2.14 20.18
C ARG A 196 -6.43 1.56 18.78
N PRO A 197 -5.77 0.41 18.55
CA PRO A 197 -5.84 -0.25 17.26
C PRO A 197 -7.27 -0.70 16.96
N ALA A 198 -7.70 -0.52 15.71
CA ALA A 198 -9.01 -0.97 15.23
C ALA A 198 -8.80 -2.09 14.21
N ALA A 199 -9.41 -3.26 14.44
CA ALA A 199 -9.30 -4.38 13.51
C ALA A 199 -10.07 -4.10 12.21
N LEU A 200 -9.46 -4.44 11.06
CA LEU A 200 -10.11 -4.31 9.77
C LEU A 200 -11.12 -5.45 9.59
N GLN A 201 -12.31 -5.11 9.08
CA GLN A 201 -13.30 -6.12 8.76
C GLN A 201 -12.80 -7.04 7.66
N LEU A 202 -12.91 -8.35 7.87
CA LEU A 202 -12.47 -9.34 6.89
C LEU A 202 -13.54 -9.54 5.82
N GLY A 203 -13.12 -9.57 4.56
CA GLY A 203 -13.90 -9.96 3.41
C GLY A 203 -13.75 -11.45 3.08
N SER A 204 -13.94 -11.80 1.82
CA SER A 204 -13.66 -13.13 1.28
C SER A 204 -12.93 -13.00 -0.06
N SER A 205 -11.85 -13.73 -0.22
CA SER A 205 -11.12 -13.78 -1.49
C SER A 205 -11.57 -14.89 -2.42
N GLY A 206 -12.32 -15.87 -1.92
CA GLY A 206 -12.82 -17.00 -2.71
C GLY A 206 -13.90 -16.63 -3.74
N SER A 207 -14.64 -15.54 -3.50
CA SER A 207 -15.71 -15.06 -4.39
C SER A 207 -15.27 -13.95 -5.34
N LEU A 208 -14.00 -13.53 -5.30
CA LEU A 208 -13.49 -12.45 -6.14
C LEU A 208 -13.51 -12.82 -7.63
N ARG A 209 -13.74 -11.78 -8.44
CA ARG A 209 -13.72 -11.88 -9.90
C ARG A 209 -12.76 -10.83 -10.47
N VAL A 210 -12.13 -11.16 -11.58
CA VAL A 210 -11.33 -10.19 -12.36
C VAL A 210 -12.25 -9.06 -12.81
N GLY A 211 -11.76 -7.81 -12.70
CA GLY A 211 -12.52 -6.59 -12.99
C GLY A 211 -13.26 -5.99 -11.79
N GLN A 212 -13.31 -6.66 -10.63
CA GLN A 212 -13.86 -6.05 -9.41
C GLN A 212 -12.95 -4.94 -8.90
N SER A 213 -13.55 -3.84 -8.44
CA SER A 213 -12.83 -2.74 -7.81
C SER A 213 -12.04 -3.21 -6.59
N ALA A 214 -10.81 -2.76 -6.48
CA ALA A 214 -9.91 -3.04 -5.38
C ALA A 214 -9.13 -1.77 -5.02
N TYR A 215 -8.92 -1.57 -3.72
CA TYR A 215 -8.20 -0.41 -3.21
C TYR A 215 -7.05 -0.89 -2.34
N VAL A 216 -5.87 -0.33 -2.55
CA VAL A 216 -4.72 -0.54 -1.68
C VAL A 216 -4.64 0.62 -0.71
N VAL A 217 -4.73 0.33 0.59
CA VAL A 217 -4.59 1.32 1.66
C VAL A 217 -3.31 1.01 2.42
N GLY A 218 -2.35 1.93 2.36
CA GLY A 218 -1.03 1.79 2.93
C GLY A 218 -0.65 2.98 3.79
N ALA A 219 0.26 2.78 4.72
CA ALA A 219 0.88 3.84 5.49
C ALA A 219 2.28 4.10 4.91
N GLY A 220 2.33 4.81 3.79
CA GLY A 220 3.57 5.10 3.07
C GLY A 220 4.36 6.24 3.68
N ASP A 221 5.68 6.17 3.55
CA ASP A 221 6.54 7.33 3.74
C ASP A 221 6.49 8.18 2.46
N VAL A 222 5.88 9.34 2.55
CA VAL A 222 5.96 10.34 1.48
C VAL A 222 7.31 11.03 1.64
N LYS A 223 8.32 10.52 0.93
CA LYS A 223 9.65 11.14 0.90
C LYS A 223 9.51 12.62 0.56
N GLY A 224 9.77 13.48 1.52
CA GLY A 224 9.94 14.91 1.32
C GLY A 224 8.88 15.84 1.92
N ALA A 225 7.68 15.40 2.29
CA ALA A 225 6.64 16.32 2.75
C ALA A 225 6.86 16.83 4.18
N ASP A 226 7.35 16.00 5.10
CA ASP A 226 7.52 16.38 6.51
C ASP A 226 8.96 16.22 7.06
N SER A 227 9.91 15.77 6.24
CA SER A 227 11.33 15.66 6.62
C SER A 227 11.97 17.01 6.98
N LEU A 228 11.30 18.12 6.69
CA LEU A 228 11.76 19.48 7.00
C LEU A 228 11.78 19.80 8.51
N LYS A 229 11.15 18.97 9.35
CA LYS A 229 11.07 19.18 10.81
C LYS A 229 11.75 18.08 11.62
N GLY A 230 12.43 17.12 10.99
CA GLY A 230 13.18 16.07 11.70
C GLY A 230 12.35 15.01 12.41
N ALA A 231 11.02 15.00 12.26
CA ALA A 231 10.15 14.00 12.85
C ALA A 231 9.50 13.16 11.74
N TYR A 232 9.54 11.83 11.88
CA TYR A 232 8.84 10.91 11.01
C TYR A 232 7.34 10.92 11.33
N SER A 233 6.53 11.36 10.37
CA SER A 233 5.06 11.38 10.46
C SER A 233 4.47 10.54 9.34
N PRO A 234 4.10 9.28 9.59
CA PRO A 234 3.53 8.41 8.57
C PRO A 234 2.13 8.88 8.17
N GLN A 235 1.87 8.91 6.86
CA GLN A 235 0.56 9.24 6.32
C GLN A 235 -0.06 8.01 5.65
N THR A 236 -1.37 7.83 5.84
CA THR A 236 -2.12 6.81 5.14
C THR A 236 -2.43 7.28 3.73
N THR A 237 -2.14 6.45 2.76
CA THR A 237 -2.38 6.69 1.33
C THR A 237 -3.30 5.61 0.76
N MET A 238 -3.99 5.92 -0.33
CA MET A 238 -4.82 4.96 -1.05
C MET A 238 -4.55 5.04 -2.55
N SER A 239 -4.46 3.89 -3.19
CA SER A 239 -4.52 3.73 -4.64
C SER A 239 -5.74 2.88 -5.01
N ALA A 240 -6.35 3.20 -6.16
CA ALA A 240 -7.53 2.50 -6.65
C ALA A 240 -7.19 1.75 -7.95
N GLY A 241 -7.78 0.59 -8.11
CA GLY A 241 -7.64 -0.25 -9.29
C GLY A 241 -8.68 -1.37 -9.28
N VAL A 242 -8.38 -2.46 -9.96
CA VAL A 242 -9.21 -3.65 -10.04
C VAL A 242 -8.42 -4.92 -9.72
N ILE A 243 -9.12 -5.99 -9.43
CA ILE A 243 -8.54 -7.33 -9.43
C ILE A 243 -8.22 -7.69 -10.88
N SER A 244 -6.93 -7.73 -11.23
CA SER A 244 -6.45 -8.02 -12.59
C SER A 244 -6.17 -9.50 -12.80
N GLY A 245 -6.04 -10.28 -11.73
CA GLY A 245 -5.79 -11.72 -11.81
C GLY A 245 -5.95 -12.44 -10.47
N LEU A 246 -6.19 -13.73 -10.57
CA LEU A 246 -6.36 -14.61 -9.42
C LEU A 246 -5.39 -15.79 -9.51
N ARG A 247 -5.01 -16.37 -8.35
CA ARG A 247 -4.18 -17.56 -8.24
C ARG A 247 -2.85 -17.45 -8.99
N ARG A 248 -2.20 -16.29 -8.91
CA ARG A 248 -0.89 -16.05 -9.53
C ARG A 248 0.23 -16.64 -8.66
N SER A 249 1.38 -16.86 -9.28
CA SER A 249 2.62 -17.21 -8.59
C SER A 249 3.66 -16.18 -8.94
N VAL A 250 4.31 -15.61 -7.92
CA VAL A 250 5.26 -14.51 -8.09
C VAL A 250 6.52 -14.73 -7.25
N PRO A 251 7.69 -14.29 -7.73
CA PRO A 251 8.91 -14.33 -6.94
C PRO A 251 8.82 -13.31 -5.79
N SER A 252 9.20 -13.74 -4.59
CA SER A 252 9.30 -12.87 -3.42
C SER A 252 10.70 -12.29 -3.26
N LYS A 253 10.80 -11.14 -2.59
CA LYS A 253 12.09 -10.53 -2.19
C LYS A 253 12.93 -11.44 -1.27
N ASN A 254 12.35 -12.42 -0.64
CA ASN A 254 13.05 -13.41 0.20
C ASN A 254 13.63 -14.60 -0.58
N GLY A 255 13.53 -14.60 -1.92
CA GLY A 255 14.05 -15.64 -2.80
C GLY A 255 13.13 -16.85 -2.97
N THR A 256 11.91 -16.84 -2.39
CA THR A 256 10.91 -17.90 -2.57
C THR A 256 9.88 -17.52 -3.63
N THR A 257 9.02 -18.47 -4.02
CA THR A 257 7.86 -18.18 -4.87
C THR A 257 6.59 -18.17 -4.01
N ILE A 258 5.93 -17.02 -3.97
CA ILE A 258 4.62 -16.90 -3.33
C ILE A 258 3.58 -17.40 -4.32
N ARG A 259 2.74 -18.32 -3.89
CA ARG A 259 1.68 -18.91 -4.70
C ARG A 259 0.31 -18.40 -4.29
N ASN A 260 -0.67 -18.57 -5.18
CA ASN A 260 -2.07 -18.21 -4.94
C ASN A 260 -2.32 -16.74 -4.66
N VAL A 261 -1.48 -15.81 -5.17
CA VAL A 261 -1.68 -14.38 -4.93
C VAL A 261 -2.74 -13.78 -5.83
N LEU A 262 -3.39 -12.74 -5.32
CA LEU A 262 -4.23 -11.81 -6.08
C LEU A 262 -3.32 -10.85 -6.83
N GLN A 263 -3.70 -10.51 -8.07
CA GLN A 263 -3.06 -9.47 -8.87
C GLN A 263 -4.00 -8.28 -8.98
N THR A 264 -3.47 -7.07 -8.84
CA THR A 264 -4.20 -5.80 -9.01
C THR A 264 -3.35 -4.83 -9.83
N ASP A 265 -3.97 -3.88 -10.48
CA ASP A 265 -3.34 -2.73 -11.10
C ASP A 265 -3.33 -1.49 -10.19
N ALA A 266 -3.96 -1.58 -9.00
CA ALA A 266 -3.75 -0.59 -7.95
C ALA A 266 -2.27 -0.53 -7.55
N GLU A 267 -1.70 0.65 -7.51
CA GLU A 267 -0.28 0.85 -7.23
C GLU A 267 0.07 0.43 -5.79
N ILE A 268 1.12 -0.37 -5.64
CA ILE A 268 1.69 -0.79 -4.36
C ILE A 268 3.14 -0.28 -4.29
N PRO A 269 3.38 0.91 -3.75
CA PRO A 269 4.75 1.40 -3.53
C PRO A 269 5.52 0.48 -2.59
N GLU A 270 6.84 0.50 -2.65
CA GLU A 270 7.69 -0.34 -1.80
C GLU A 270 7.46 -0.07 -0.31
N SER A 271 7.20 1.19 0.06
CA SER A 271 6.85 1.60 1.43
C SER A 271 5.50 1.05 1.90
N SER A 272 4.66 0.56 0.99
CA SER A 272 3.35 -0.04 1.27
C SER A 272 3.38 -1.57 1.35
N ALA A 273 4.57 -2.19 1.47
CA ALA A 273 4.66 -3.62 1.74
C ALA A 273 3.92 -3.96 3.05
N GLY A 274 2.98 -4.90 2.99
CA GLY A 274 2.06 -5.22 4.10
C GLY A 274 0.77 -4.39 4.13
N ALA A 275 0.51 -3.54 3.13
CA ALA A 275 -0.71 -2.74 3.01
C ALA A 275 -1.98 -3.60 2.87
N ALA A 276 -3.12 -3.02 3.22
CA ALA A 276 -4.41 -3.66 3.03
C ALA A 276 -4.85 -3.56 1.57
N LEU A 277 -5.18 -4.69 0.95
CA LEU A 277 -5.99 -4.73 -0.26
C LEU A 277 -7.45 -4.93 0.18
N VAL A 278 -8.33 -3.99 -0.14
CA VAL A 278 -9.73 -4.01 0.30
C VAL A 278 -10.69 -3.98 -0.88
N ASP A 279 -11.91 -4.49 -0.65
CA ASP A 279 -13.00 -4.45 -1.63
C ASP A 279 -13.72 -3.09 -1.60
N SER A 280 -14.73 -2.91 -2.47
CA SER A 280 -15.58 -1.72 -2.53
C SER A 280 -16.42 -1.47 -1.26
N ASN A 281 -16.45 -2.41 -0.32
CA ASN A 281 -17.07 -2.23 1.00
C ASN A 281 -16.07 -1.88 2.10
N GLY A 282 -14.77 -1.74 1.76
CA GLY A 282 -13.70 -1.48 2.72
C GLY A 282 -13.29 -2.71 3.54
N ARG A 283 -13.64 -3.94 3.10
CA ARG A 283 -13.28 -5.17 3.78
C ARG A 283 -11.98 -5.72 3.23
N LEU A 284 -11.13 -6.26 4.10
CA LEU A 284 -9.86 -6.87 3.74
C LEU A 284 -10.06 -8.08 2.83
N ILE A 285 -9.49 -8.05 1.63
CA ILE A 285 -9.47 -9.18 0.69
C ILE A 285 -8.07 -9.75 0.50
N GLY A 286 -7.03 -9.02 0.92
CA GLY A 286 -5.65 -9.51 0.90
C GLY A 286 -4.68 -8.54 1.56
N VAL A 287 -3.45 -9.01 1.79
CA VAL A 287 -2.32 -8.19 2.29
C VAL A 287 -1.26 -8.10 1.20
N ALA A 288 -0.89 -6.86 0.88
CA ALA A 288 0.05 -6.55 -0.20
C ALA A 288 1.45 -7.11 0.08
N VAL A 289 2.04 -7.73 -0.92
CA VAL A 289 3.42 -8.20 -0.87
C VAL A 289 4.23 -7.57 -2.00
N THR A 290 5.45 -7.19 -1.69
CA THR A 290 6.36 -6.64 -2.69
C THR A 290 7.15 -7.76 -3.34
N THR A 291 7.15 -7.79 -4.66
CA THR A 291 7.89 -8.77 -5.47
C THR A 291 9.15 -8.15 -6.06
N TYR A 292 10.11 -8.99 -6.48
CA TYR A 292 11.28 -8.51 -7.23
C TYR A 292 10.92 -7.84 -8.56
N GLY A 293 9.67 -7.96 -9.00
CA GLY A 293 9.22 -7.57 -10.31
C GLY A 293 8.69 -6.14 -10.46
N ASN A 294 8.70 -5.31 -9.41
CA ASN A 294 8.23 -3.92 -9.56
C ASN A 294 9.06 -3.11 -10.58
N THR A 295 10.31 -3.51 -10.82
CA THR A 295 11.13 -2.97 -11.91
C THR A 295 10.85 -3.64 -13.27
N VAL A 296 10.27 -4.86 -13.26
CA VAL A 296 10.03 -5.67 -14.46
C VAL A 296 8.59 -5.51 -14.96
N SER A 297 7.65 -5.18 -14.07
CA SER A 297 6.24 -5.00 -14.41
C SER A 297 5.65 -3.82 -13.66
N PRO A 298 5.98 -2.58 -14.05
CA PRO A 298 5.40 -1.40 -13.44
C PRO A 298 3.86 -1.43 -13.59
N GLY A 299 3.14 -1.04 -12.54
CA GLY A 299 1.67 -1.03 -12.53
C GLY A 299 1.02 -2.37 -12.18
N LEU A 300 1.78 -3.37 -11.71
CA LEU A 300 1.22 -4.61 -11.16
C LEU A 300 1.51 -4.74 -9.67
N GLY A 301 0.45 -4.89 -8.89
CA GLY A 301 0.47 -5.19 -7.47
C GLY A 301 0.06 -6.64 -7.20
N PHE A 302 0.56 -7.20 -6.09
CA PHE A 302 0.23 -8.55 -5.67
C PHE A 302 -0.10 -8.57 -4.18
N ALA A 303 -1.07 -9.43 -3.80
CA ALA A 303 -1.49 -9.57 -2.42
C ALA A 303 -1.76 -11.04 -2.06
N VAL A 304 -1.44 -11.43 -0.84
CA VAL A 304 -1.84 -12.74 -0.27
C VAL A 304 -3.32 -12.68 0.06
N PRO A 305 -4.14 -13.62 -0.42
CA PRO A 305 -5.59 -13.61 -0.22
C PRO A 305 -5.98 -13.73 1.25
N VAL A 306 -7.06 -13.06 1.67
CA VAL A 306 -7.56 -13.12 3.05
C VAL A 306 -7.94 -14.54 3.49
N ASP A 307 -8.48 -15.37 2.58
CA ASP A 307 -8.86 -16.76 2.91
C ASP A 307 -7.62 -17.64 3.24
N ASP A 308 -6.44 -17.29 2.71
CA ASP A 308 -5.18 -17.92 3.10
C ASP A 308 -4.69 -17.34 4.43
N LEU A 309 -4.82 -16.03 4.64
CA LEU A 309 -4.45 -15.38 5.91
C LEU A 309 -5.27 -15.92 7.08
N LEU A 310 -6.56 -16.26 6.88
CA LEU A 310 -7.42 -16.89 7.87
C LEU A 310 -6.89 -18.24 8.39
N LYS A 311 -6.04 -18.91 7.61
CA LYS A 311 -5.35 -20.15 8.01
C LYS A 311 -4.00 -19.86 8.64
N ILE A 312 -3.25 -18.93 8.04
CA ILE A 312 -1.87 -18.60 8.40
C ILE A 312 -1.81 -17.89 9.75
N VAL A 313 -2.57 -16.81 9.90
CA VAL A 313 -2.43 -15.90 11.04
C VAL A 313 -2.77 -16.55 12.37
N PRO A 314 -3.92 -17.27 12.52
CA PRO A 314 -4.21 -17.97 13.76
C PRO A 314 -3.19 -19.04 14.11
N ALA A 315 -2.67 -19.77 13.12
CA ALA A 315 -1.63 -20.78 13.34
C ALA A 315 -0.33 -20.15 13.90
N LEU A 316 0.09 -19.00 13.36
CA LEU A 316 1.28 -18.30 13.84
C LEU A 316 1.09 -17.75 15.26
N ILE A 317 -0.10 -17.25 15.59
CA ILE A 317 -0.43 -16.77 16.95
C ILE A 317 -0.40 -17.92 17.97
N THR A 318 -1.03 -19.04 17.63
CA THR A 318 -1.09 -20.21 18.53
C THR A 318 0.28 -20.80 18.82
N LEU A 319 1.13 -20.93 17.81
CA LEU A 319 2.51 -21.44 17.97
C LEU A 319 3.32 -20.60 18.95
N HIS A 320 3.15 -19.29 18.94
CA HIS A 320 3.84 -18.40 19.87
C HIS A 320 3.37 -18.55 21.33
N GLN A 321 2.09 -18.90 21.55
CA GLN A 321 1.55 -19.07 22.91
C GLN A 321 2.02 -20.36 23.58
N ILE A 322 2.53 -21.33 22.81
CA ILE A 322 2.99 -22.63 23.27
C ILE A 322 4.53 -22.65 23.47
N SER A 323 5.25 -21.71 22.89
CA SER A 323 6.71 -21.56 22.96
C SER A 323 7.13 -20.72 24.15
#